data_90a6cf34addb72254d3b36c2b4924dd2
#
_entry.id   90a6cf34addb72254d3b36c2b4924dd2
#
_cell.length_a   1.000
_cell.length_b   1.000
_cell.length_c   1.000
_cell.angle_alpha   90.00
_cell.angle_beta   90.00
_cell.angle_gamma   90.00
#
_symmetry.space_group_name_H-M   'P 1'
#
loop_
_entity.id
_entity.type
_entity.pdbx_description
1 polymer ?
#
loop_
_entity_poly.entity_id
_entity_poly.type
_entity_poly.pdbx_seq_one_letter_code
_entity_poly.pdbx_strand_id
1 'polypeptide(L)'
;MTKILIPSETSSGERRVSATPEAVKKLKSLGCDVYIESSAGKLSGFSDLSYEESGGTIIKSSDQKIWGEADLIFCVQTPSEDNLTNLKKGAVLLGLLNPYGTKDLLRIISSNKISALSLELLPRISRAQSSDVLSSQANIAGYKAVLLAASELDRYFPMLMTAAGTVQPAKVVVLGGGVAGLQAVATAKRLGAIVFVSDIRPAVKEQVESLGARFIELPEVEEKPGEAGGYAKAVTPEFLSKQKATLTKYLSEADVAICTAQVLGKKAPVLIDAPMIEKMRPGAVVIDLAVSQGGNCEGTKSNETIIKDGVKLIGAGELPSSVPYDASSLYAKNLTSLITPFIKDGVIKLDKEDELISGCLLSDEGVVLQNKVFEN
;
A
#
# COMPACT_ATOMS: atom_id res chain seq x y z
N MET A 1 -2.93 -31.37 -11.06
CA MET A 1 -3.44 -30.00 -11.19
C MET A 1 -3.00 -29.22 -9.97
N THR A 2 -2.64 -27.96 -10.14
CA THR A 2 -2.26 -27.08 -9.03
C THR A 2 -3.46 -26.72 -8.19
N LYS A 3 -3.39 -26.99 -6.89
CA LYS A 3 -4.39 -26.59 -5.91
C LYS A 3 -4.06 -25.22 -5.36
N ILE A 4 -4.93 -24.25 -5.62
CA ILE A 4 -4.78 -22.86 -5.15
C ILE A 4 -5.75 -22.65 -4.00
N LEU A 5 -5.24 -22.18 -2.86
CA LEU A 5 -6.04 -21.83 -1.69
C LEU A 5 -6.16 -20.32 -1.56
N ILE A 6 -7.38 -19.85 -1.34
CA ILE A 6 -7.75 -18.47 -1.05
C ILE A 6 -8.34 -18.42 0.36
N PRO A 7 -7.55 -18.12 1.38
CA PRO A 7 -8.03 -18.07 2.74
C PRO A 7 -8.84 -16.80 3.03
N SER A 8 -9.58 -16.83 4.11
CA SER A 8 -10.11 -15.63 4.77
C SER A 8 -8.99 -14.88 5.45
N GLU A 9 -8.93 -13.58 5.25
CA GLU A 9 -7.97 -12.73 5.95
C GLU A 9 -8.35 -12.60 7.43
N THR A 10 -7.35 -12.74 8.30
CA THR A 10 -7.56 -12.73 9.76
C THR A 10 -6.95 -11.52 10.46
N SER A 11 -6.15 -10.72 9.74
CA SER A 11 -5.54 -9.51 10.28
C SER A 11 -6.60 -8.47 10.65
N SER A 12 -6.45 -7.85 11.82
CA SER A 12 -7.39 -6.85 12.31
C SER A 12 -7.55 -5.70 11.32
N GLY A 13 -8.79 -5.36 10.94
CA GLY A 13 -9.10 -4.29 9.99
C GLY A 13 -8.96 -4.69 8.52
N GLU A 14 -8.43 -5.88 8.18
CA GLU A 14 -8.36 -6.35 6.81
C GLU A 14 -9.75 -6.81 6.33
N ARG A 15 -10.17 -6.27 5.19
CA ARG A 15 -11.47 -6.56 4.58
C ARG A 15 -11.35 -7.01 3.14
N ARG A 16 -10.15 -6.97 2.57
CA ARG A 16 -9.88 -7.42 1.21
C ARG A 16 -9.84 -8.94 1.15
N VAL A 17 -9.92 -9.46 -0.06
CA VAL A 17 -9.68 -10.87 -0.38
C VAL A 17 -8.68 -10.95 -1.54
N SER A 18 -7.82 -11.95 -1.52
CA SER A 18 -6.72 -12.08 -2.48
C SER A 18 -7.15 -12.50 -3.88
N ALA A 19 -8.35 -13.07 -4.05
CA ALA A 19 -8.92 -13.39 -5.35
C ALA A 19 -10.43 -13.10 -5.39
N THR A 20 -10.90 -12.58 -6.53
CA THR A 20 -12.31 -12.36 -6.83
C THR A 20 -12.90 -13.52 -7.63
N PRO A 21 -14.23 -13.63 -7.78
CA PRO A 21 -14.84 -14.62 -8.66
C PRO A 21 -14.29 -14.59 -10.10
N GLU A 22 -14.01 -13.38 -10.64
CA GLU A 22 -13.38 -13.21 -11.96
C GLU A 22 -11.97 -13.85 -12.00
N ALA A 23 -11.17 -13.63 -10.96
CA ALA A 23 -9.84 -14.23 -10.85
C ALA A 23 -9.92 -15.76 -10.74
N VAL A 24 -10.87 -16.29 -9.96
CA VAL A 24 -11.14 -17.73 -9.85
C VAL A 24 -11.51 -18.31 -11.21
N LYS A 25 -12.42 -17.67 -11.94
CA LYS A 25 -12.80 -18.11 -13.30
C LYS A 25 -11.58 -18.16 -14.24
N LYS A 26 -10.69 -17.18 -14.14
CA LYS A 26 -9.44 -17.15 -14.92
C LYS A 26 -8.52 -18.32 -14.55
N LEU A 27 -8.28 -18.56 -13.26
CA LEU A 27 -7.43 -19.67 -12.78
C LEU A 27 -8.01 -21.02 -13.14
N LYS A 28 -9.33 -21.21 -13.06
CA LYS A 28 -10.04 -22.42 -13.53
C LYS A 28 -9.86 -22.64 -15.02
N SER A 29 -9.92 -21.58 -15.84
CA SER A 29 -9.68 -21.68 -17.30
C SER A 29 -8.24 -22.10 -17.66
N LEU A 30 -7.30 -21.92 -16.74
CA LEU A 30 -5.90 -22.37 -16.85
C LEU A 30 -5.71 -23.82 -16.35
N GLY A 31 -6.79 -24.48 -15.89
CA GLY A 31 -6.78 -25.87 -15.42
C GLY A 31 -6.41 -26.05 -13.95
N CYS A 32 -6.40 -24.98 -13.15
CA CYS A 32 -6.13 -25.07 -11.70
C CYS A 32 -7.38 -25.48 -10.92
N ASP A 33 -7.19 -26.11 -9.75
CA ASP A 33 -8.23 -26.30 -8.76
C ASP A 33 -8.16 -25.17 -7.74
N VAL A 34 -9.27 -24.44 -7.56
CA VAL A 34 -9.30 -23.26 -6.68
C VAL A 34 -10.25 -23.51 -5.52
N TYR A 35 -9.72 -23.42 -4.32
CA TYR A 35 -10.41 -23.59 -3.05
C TYR A 35 -10.49 -22.24 -2.34
N ILE A 36 -11.67 -21.86 -1.88
CA ILE A 36 -11.93 -20.59 -1.21
C ILE A 36 -12.51 -20.89 0.17
N GLU A 37 -11.93 -20.33 1.21
CA GLU A 37 -12.54 -20.42 2.53
C GLU A 37 -13.89 -19.71 2.54
N SER A 38 -14.89 -20.37 3.15
CA SER A 38 -16.24 -19.81 3.27
C SER A 38 -16.21 -18.41 3.88
N SER A 39 -16.93 -17.50 3.26
CA SER A 39 -17.01 -16.08 3.62
C SER A 39 -15.73 -15.26 3.39
N ALA A 40 -14.68 -15.79 2.76
CA ALA A 40 -13.44 -15.05 2.49
C ALA A 40 -13.70 -13.74 1.74
N GLY A 41 -14.60 -13.74 0.76
CA GLY A 41 -14.96 -12.54 -0.03
C GLY A 41 -16.04 -11.66 0.57
N LYS A 42 -16.67 -12.07 1.67
CA LYS A 42 -17.89 -11.41 2.21
C LYS A 42 -17.69 -9.94 2.51
N LEU A 43 -16.59 -9.56 3.14
CA LEU A 43 -16.31 -8.17 3.49
C LEU A 43 -15.93 -7.31 2.27
N SER A 44 -15.61 -7.96 1.14
CA SER A 44 -15.34 -7.32 -0.16
C SER A 44 -16.56 -7.34 -1.09
N GLY A 45 -17.71 -7.84 -0.62
CA GLY A 45 -18.94 -7.88 -1.42
C GLY A 45 -19.05 -9.10 -2.36
N PHE A 46 -18.20 -10.11 -2.21
CA PHE A 46 -18.26 -11.35 -2.99
C PHE A 46 -18.84 -12.50 -2.15
N SER A 47 -19.94 -13.09 -2.62
CA SER A 47 -20.58 -14.22 -1.93
C SER A 47 -19.92 -15.56 -2.26
N ASP A 48 -20.06 -16.55 -1.37
CA ASP A 48 -19.61 -17.92 -1.62
C ASP A 48 -20.23 -18.47 -2.92
N LEU A 49 -21.52 -18.21 -3.16
CA LEU A 49 -22.22 -18.59 -4.39
C LEU A 49 -21.54 -18.03 -5.65
N SER A 50 -21.10 -16.77 -5.63
CA SER A 50 -20.42 -16.16 -6.79
C SER A 50 -19.09 -16.83 -7.12
N TYR A 51 -18.39 -17.35 -6.11
CA TYR A 51 -17.19 -18.17 -6.31
C TYR A 51 -17.51 -19.55 -6.89
N GLU A 52 -18.57 -20.22 -6.39
CA GLU A 52 -19.03 -21.52 -6.92
C GLU A 52 -19.46 -21.40 -8.38
N GLU A 53 -20.21 -20.36 -8.74
CA GLU A 53 -20.61 -20.06 -10.13
C GLU A 53 -19.39 -19.79 -11.03
N SER A 54 -18.29 -19.34 -10.46
CA SER A 54 -17.01 -19.14 -11.16
C SER A 54 -16.14 -20.40 -11.24
N GLY A 55 -16.63 -21.52 -10.70
CA GLY A 55 -15.96 -22.82 -10.70
C GLY A 55 -15.02 -23.05 -9.51
N GLY A 56 -15.06 -22.20 -8.50
CA GLY A 56 -14.34 -22.39 -7.24
C GLY A 56 -15.02 -23.42 -6.34
N THR A 57 -14.27 -23.98 -5.42
CA THR A 57 -14.78 -24.91 -4.40
C THR A 57 -14.75 -24.22 -3.04
N ILE A 58 -15.90 -24.04 -2.41
CA ILE A 58 -16.00 -23.48 -1.06
C ILE A 58 -15.63 -24.55 -0.04
N ILE A 59 -14.75 -24.19 0.89
CA ILE A 59 -14.30 -25.01 2.01
C ILE A 59 -14.59 -24.32 3.35
N LYS A 60 -14.73 -25.09 4.41
CA LYS A 60 -14.87 -24.52 5.76
C LYS A 60 -13.53 -23.98 6.25
N SER A 61 -13.53 -22.85 6.93
CA SER A 61 -12.32 -22.25 7.54
C SER A 61 -11.64 -23.17 8.57
N SER A 62 -12.38 -24.14 9.12
CA SER A 62 -11.84 -25.18 10.03
C SER A 62 -11.19 -26.35 9.30
N ASP A 63 -11.25 -26.42 7.96
CA ASP A 63 -10.71 -27.53 7.19
C ASP A 63 -9.19 -27.36 6.96
N GLN A 64 -8.41 -27.74 7.97
CA GLN A 64 -6.95 -27.69 7.91
C GLN A 64 -6.34 -28.65 6.87
N LYS A 65 -7.11 -29.63 6.36
CA LYS A 65 -6.60 -30.57 5.37
C LYS A 65 -6.18 -29.87 4.09
N ILE A 66 -6.96 -28.89 3.64
CA ILE A 66 -6.67 -28.19 2.38
C ILE A 66 -5.39 -27.34 2.47
N TRP A 67 -5.05 -26.79 3.66
CA TRP A 67 -3.79 -26.11 3.90
C TRP A 67 -2.60 -27.06 3.66
N GLY A 68 -2.69 -28.31 4.09
CA GLY A 68 -1.66 -29.34 3.86
C GLY A 68 -1.62 -29.90 2.43
N GLU A 69 -2.63 -29.63 1.60
CA GLU A 69 -2.72 -30.09 0.21
C GLU A 69 -2.46 -28.99 -0.82
N ALA A 70 -2.58 -27.72 -0.45
CA ALA A 70 -2.43 -26.59 -1.35
C ALA A 70 -0.99 -26.48 -1.92
N ASP A 71 -0.90 -26.22 -3.22
CA ASP A 71 0.36 -25.96 -3.91
C ASP A 71 0.72 -24.47 -3.88
N LEU A 72 -0.32 -23.62 -3.93
CA LEU A 72 -0.18 -22.17 -3.98
C LEU A 72 -1.23 -21.52 -3.09
N ILE A 73 -0.81 -20.62 -2.25
CA ILE A 73 -1.68 -19.85 -1.36
C ILE A 73 -1.63 -18.39 -1.78
N PHE A 74 -2.79 -17.80 -2.11
CA PHE A 74 -2.96 -16.39 -2.33
C PHE A 74 -3.44 -15.73 -1.04
N CYS A 75 -2.71 -14.79 -0.51
CA CYS A 75 -3.12 -14.01 0.65
C CYS A 75 -2.97 -12.51 0.39
N VAL A 76 -3.71 -11.69 1.12
CA VAL A 76 -3.49 -10.24 1.16
C VAL A 76 -2.41 -9.92 2.18
N GLN A 77 -2.59 -10.43 3.40
CA GLN A 77 -1.62 -10.33 4.50
C GLN A 77 -1.04 -11.69 4.81
N THR A 78 0.06 -11.71 5.56
CA THR A 78 0.67 -12.96 6.03
C THR A 78 -0.33 -13.77 6.85
N PRO A 79 -0.62 -15.05 6.51
CA PRO A 79 -1.47 -15.92 7.32
C PRO A 79 -0.90 -16.16 8.71
N SER A 80 -1.76 -16.64 9.63
CA SER A 80 -1.36 -17.01 10.99
C SER A 80 -0.27 -18.10 11.01
N GLU A 81 0.52 -18.15 12.10
CA GLU A 81 1.55 -19.17 12.30
C GLU A 81 0.99 -20.58 12.20
N ASP A 82 -0.17 -20.83 12.81
CA ASP A 82 -0.86 -22.13 12.76
C ASP A 82 -1.15 -22.57 11.32
N ASN A 83 -1.63 -21.64 10.48
CA ASN A 83 -1.92 -21.93 9.08
C ASN A 83 -0.63 -22.18 8.28
N LEU A 84 0.40 -21.40 8.50
CA LEU A 84 1.69 -21.56 7.82
C LEU A 84 2.39 -22.87 8.18
N THR A 85 2.27 -23.34 9.43
CA THR A 85 2.85 -24.62 9.87
C THR A 85 2.15 -25.83 9.28
N ASN A 86 0.89 -25.69 8.87
CA ASN A 86 0.12 -26.75 8.21
C ASN A 86 0.41 -26.88 6.71
N LEU A 87 1.12 -25.94 6.12
CA LEU A 87 1.46 -25.98 4.68
C LEU A 87 2.39 -27.16 4.37
N LYS A 88 2.14 -27.81 3.26
CA LYS A 88 3.04 -28.88 2.79
C LYS A 88 4.40 -28.31 2.36
N LYS A 89 5.43 -29.14 2.42
CA LYS A 89 6.76 -28.79 1.90
C LYS A 89 6.67 -28.44 0.42
N GLY A 90 7.36 -27.35 0.01
CA GLY A 90 7.35 -26.86 -1.36
C GLY A 90 6.08 -26.10 -1.76
N ALA A 91 5.15 -25.86 -0.83
CA ALA A 91 4.04 -24.94 -1.08
C ALA A 91 4.58 -23.52 -1.37
N VAL A 92 3.86 -22.77 -2.18
CA VAL A 92 4.18 -21.40 -2.54
C VAL A 92 3.21 -20.46 -1.84
N LEU A 93 3.72 -19.51 -1.07
CA LEU A 93 2.96 -18.42 -0.46
C LEU A 93 3.15 -17.16 -1.30
N LEU A 94 2.06 -16.52 -1.73
CA LEU A 94 2.09 -15.32 -2.56
C LEU A 94 1.19 -14.24 -1.95
N GLY A 95 1.77 -13.09 -1.59
CA GLY A 95 1.04 -11.96 -1.01
C GLY A 95 1.93 -10.83 -0.53
N LEU A 96 1.35 -9.92 0.25
CA LEU A 96 2.07 -8.91 1.02
C LEU A 96 2.56 -9.58 2.31
N LEU A 97 3.84 -9.88 2.38
CA LEU A 97 4.43 -10.70 3.43
C LEU A 97 5.24 -9.90 4.44
N ASN A 98 5.32 -8.57 4.25
CA ASN A 98 6.11 -7.67 5.09
C ASN A 98 7.56 -8.18 5.35
N PRO A 99 8.37 -8.37 4.30
CA PRO A 99 9.67 -9.05 4.41
C PRO A 99 10.66 -8.34 5.33
N TYR A 100 10.43 -7.05 5.61
CA TYR A 100 11.29 -6.23 6.47
C TYR A 100 10.87 -6.21 7.94
N GLY A 101 9.68 -6.72 8.27
CA GLY A 101 9.06 -6.54 9.60
C GLY A 101 9.13 -7.75 10.52
N THR A 102 9.29 -8.98 10.01
CA THR A 102 9.05 -10.19 10.82
C THR A 102 10.10 -11.27 10.63
N LYS A 103 11.01 -11.38 11.60
CA LYS A 103 11.94 -12.51 11.70
C LYS A 103 11.20 -13.84 11.94
N ASP A 104 10.05 -13.81 12.59
CA ASP A 104 9.26 -15.02 12.88
C ASP A 104 8.69 -15.66 11.62
N LEU A 105 8.16 -14.87 10.68
CA LEU A 105 7.72 -15.40 9.38
C LEU A 105 8.87 -16.16 8.67
N LEU A 106 10.04 -15.55 8.62
CA LEU A 106 11.19 -16.17 7.95
C LEU A 106 11.65 -17.46 8.61
N ARG A 107 11.55 -17.53 9.95
CA ARG A 107 11.81 -18.78 10.69
C ARG A 107 10.81 -19.88 10.33
N ILE A 108 9.51 -19.54 10.28
CA ILE A 108 8.44 -20.49 9.93
C ILE A 108 8.60 -20.99 8.49
N ILE A 109 8.80 -20.07 7.54
CA ILE A 109 9.04 -20.38 6.13
C ILE A 109 10.21 -21.34 5.98
N SER A 110 11.32 -21.07 6.67
CA SER A 110 12.52 -21.89 6.64
C SER A 110 12.28 -23.29 7.23
N SER A 111 11.64 -23.37 8.39
CA SER A 111 11.39 -24.63 9.10
C SER A 111 10.46 -25.55 8.29
N ASN A 112 9.46 -24.99 7.62
CA ASN A 112 8.45 -25.75 6.86
C ASN A 112 8.80 -25.90 5.36
N LYS A 113 9.98 -25.43 4.93
CA LYS A 113 10.43 -25.51 3.53
C LYS A 113 9.42 -24.93 2.53
N ILE A 114 8.90 -23.75 2.87
CA ILE A 114 7.93 -23.01 2.04
C ILE A 114 8.70 -22.08 1.09
N SER A 115 8.25 -21.98 -0.16
CA SER A 115 8.66 -20.92 -1.07
C SER A 115 7.74 -19.72 -0.89
N ALA A 116 8.31 -18.51 -0.78
CA ALA A 116 7.54 -17.30 -0.55
C ALA A 116 7.84 -16.25 -1.61
N LEU A 117 6.79 -15.74 -2.26
CA LEU A 117 6.81 -14.63 -3.19
C LEU A 117 6.23 -13.39 -2.49
N SER A 118 7.09 -12.47 -2.08
CA SER A 118 6.70 -11.22 -1.42
C SER A 118 6.50 -10.13 -2.46
N LEU A 119 5.28 -9.64 -2.58
CA LEU A 119 4.92 -8.65 -3.61
C LEU A 119 5.56 -7.28 -3.37
N GLU A 120 6.02 -7.00 -2.15
CA GLU A 120 6.81 -5.81 -1.83
C GLU A 120 8.17 -5.80 -2.53
N LEU A 121 8.69 -6.97 -2.90
CA LEU A 121 9.98 -7.14 -3.56
C LEU A 121 9.89 -7.15 -5.08
N LEU A 122 8.68 -6.99 -5.66
CA LEU A 122 8.47 -7.00 -7.11
C LEU A 122 9.37 -5.95 -7.78
N PRO A 123 10.16 -6.31 -8.81
CA PRO A 123 11.07 -5.39 -9.46
C PRO A 123 10.33 -4.28 -10.21
N ARG A 124 10.89 -3.07 -10.21
CA ARG A 124 10.29 -1.91 -10.89
C ARG A 124 10.66 -1.87 -12.37
N ILE A 125 10.17 -2.82 -13.13
CA ILE A 125 10.35 -2.95 -14.58
C ILE A 125 8.99 -2.87 -15.30
N SER A 126 9.00 -2.51 -16.59
CA SER A 126 7.76 -2.34 -17.37
C SER A 126 6.88 -3.58 -17.38
N ARG A 127 7.49 -4.76 -17.45
CA ARG A 127 6.80 -6.05 -17.44
C ARG A 127 6.07 -6.35 -16.11
N ALA A 128 6.53 -5.75 -15.00
CA ALA A 128 5.93 -5.92 -13.68
C ALA A 128 4.70 -5.02 -13.43
N GLN A 129 4.44 -4.03 -14.28
CA GLN A 129 3.41 -3.01 -14.02
C GLN A 129 2.01 -3.61 -13.77
N SER A 130 1.62 -4.65 -14.52
CA SER A 130 0.33 -5.32 -14.31
C SER A 130 0.23 -6.11 -13.00
N SER A 131 1.37 -6.39 -12.37
CA SER A 131 1.51 -7.16 -11.14
C SER A 131 1.85 -6.28 -9.93
N ASP A 132 1.98 -4.95 -10.13
CA ASP A 132 2.39 -4.00 -9.08
C ASP A 132 1.25 -3.70 -8.10
N VAL A 133 1.19 -4.54 -7.07
CA VAL A 133 0.25 -4.42 -5.96
C VAL A 133 0.48 -3.13 -5.18
N LEU A 134 1.74 -2.73 -4.97
CA LEU A 134 2.03 -1.54 -4.17
C LEU A 134 1.44 -0.30 -4.84
N SER A 135 1.55 -0.18 -6.16
CA SER A 135 0.97 0.94 -6.91
C SER A 135 -0.55 0.89 -6.93
N SER A 136 -1.17 -0.27 -7.15
CA SER A 136 -2.63 -0.39 -7.18
C SER A 136 -3.27 -0.04 -5.84
N GLN A 137 -2.70 -0.51 -4.74
CA GLN A 137 -3.20 -0.22 -3.39
C GLN A 137 -2.87 1.21 -2.94
N ALA A 138 -1.69 1.74 -3.27
CA ALA A 138 -1.33 3.14 -3.01
C ALA A 138 -2.28 4.13 -3.71
N ASN A 139 -2.72 3.83 -4.93
CA ASN A 139 -3.72 4.64 -5.63
C ASN A 139 -5.01 4.75 -4.84
N ILE A 140 -5.56 3.62 -4.36
CA ILE A 140 -6.77 3.58 -3.52
C ILE A 140 -6.54 4.35 -2.21
N ALA A 141 -5.38 4.17 -1.58
CA ALA A 141 -5.04 4.88 -0.34
C ALA A 141 -5.05 6.39 -0.53
N GLY A 142 -4.45 6.90 -1.61
CA GLY A 142 -4.44 8.33 -1.95
C GLY A 142 -5.84 8.90 -2.18
N TYR A 143 -6.69 8.16 -2.90
CA TYR A 143 -8.10 8.53 -3.10
C TYR A 143 -8.85 8.60 -1.76
N LYS A 144 -8.75 7.55 -0.96
CA LYS A 144 -9.50 7.44 0.30
C LYS A 144 -9.01 8.43 1.36
N ALA A 145 -7.71 8.76 1.37
CA ALA A 145 -7.14 9.77 2.27
C ALA A 145 -7.81 11.13 2.11
N VAL A 146 -8.06 11.55 0.87
CA VAL A 146 -8.75 12.82 0.60
C VAL A 146 -10.20 12.78 1.04
N LEU A 147 -10.92 11.68 0.79
CA LEU A 147 -12.31 11.54 1.23
C LEU A 147 -12.40 11.53 2.75
N LEU A 148 -11.49 10.87 3.44
CA LEU A 148 -11.40 10.89 4.89
C LEU A 148 -11.13 12.31 5.40
N ALA A 149 -10.14 13.00 4.82
CA ALA A 149 -9.86 14.38 5.18
C ALA A 149 -11.05 15.29 4.96
N ALA A 150 -11.79 15.12 3.85
CA ALA A 150 -12.98 15.92 3.55
C ALA A 150 -14.13 15.66 4.53
N SER A 151 -14.27 14.42 5.02
CA SER A 151 -15.26 14.06 6.02
C SER A 151 -14.94 14.60 7.42
N GLU A 152 -13.65 14.67 7.75
CA GLU A 152 -13.16 15.09 9.06
C GLU A 152 -12.95 16.61 9.19
N LEU A 153 -12.86 17.31 8.05
CA LEU A 153 -12.65 18.74 8.02
C LEU A 153 -13.97 19.49 8.28
N ASP A 154 -13.99 20.40 9.24
CA ASP A 154 -15.17 21.17 9.63
C ASP A 154 -15.46 22.35 8.67
N ARG A 155 -15.11 22.21 7.38
CA ARG A 155 -15.35 23.20 6.32
C ARG A 155 -15.39 22.56 4.93
N TYR A 156 -15.91 23.32 3.96
CA TYR A 156 -16.02 22.84 2.58
C TYR A 156 -14.66 22.69 1.89
N PHE A 157 -14.52 21.68 1.04
CA PHE A 157 -13.39 21.56 0.12
C PHE A 157 -13.48 22.54 -1.04
N PRO A 158 -14.63 22.64 -1.77
CA PRO A 158 -14.75 23.57 -2.90
C PRO A 158 -15.00 25.01 -2.45
N MET A 159 -14.75 25.93 -3.36
CA MET A 159 -15.31 27.27 -3.28
C MET A 159 -16.83 27.21 -3.48
N LEU A 160 -17.56 27.90 -2.63
CA LEU A 160 -19.03 28.03 -2.74
C LEU A 160 -19.43 29.50 -2.69
N MET A 161 -20.39 29.86 -3.52
CA MET A 161 -21.01 31.18 -3.52
C MET A 161 -22.47 31.06 -3.12
N THR A 162 -22.86 31.78 -2.09
CA THR A 162 -24.23 31.82 -1.58
C THR A 162 -24.70 33.26 -1.42
N ALA A 163 -26.00 33.46 -1.17
CA ALA A 163 -26.53 34.78 -0.85
C ALA A 163 -25.90 35.36 0.42
N ALA A 164 -25.38 34.53 1.32
CA ALA A 164 -24.69 34.94 2.56
C ALA A 164 -23.18 35.26 2.33
N GLY A 165 -22.65 35.02 1.13
CA GLY A 165 -21.26 35.32 0.80
C GLY A 165 -20.51 34.14 0.15
N THR A 166 -19.21 34.34 0.00
CA THR A 166 -18.29 33.37 -0.65
C THR A 166 -17.50 32.60 0.40
N VAL A 167 -17.54 31.26 0.32
CA VAL A 167 -16.67 30.37 1.10
C VAL A 167 -15.44 30.07 0.26
N GLN A 168 -14.26 30.35 0.80
CA GLN A 168 -12.98 30.04 0.15
C GLN A 168 -12.70 28.55 0.13
N PRO A 169 -12.09 28.00 -0.94
CA PRO A 169 -11.74 26.59 -1.04
C PRO A 169 -10.71 26.19 -0.01
N ALA A 170 -10.76 24.94 0.43
CA ALA A 170 -9.75 24.37 1.34
C ALA A 170 -8.37 24.34 0.68
N LYS A 171 -7.33 24.60 1.48
CA LYS A 171 -5.92 24.44 1.11
C LYS A 171 -5.45 23.07 1.57
N VAL A 172 -5.02 22.23 0.63
CA VAL A 172 -4.51 20.88 0.88
C VAL A 172 -3.01 20.85 0.58
N VAL A 173 -2.20 20.39 1.52
CA VAL A 173 -0.77 20.14 1.35
C VAL A 173 -0.54 18.64 1.31
N VAL A 174 0.05 18.13 0.21
CA VAL A 174 0.43 16.72 0.04
C VAL A 174 1.95 16.61 0.20
N LEU A 175 2.38 15.80 1.14
CA LEU A 175 3.79 15.50 1.42
C LEU A 175 4.16 14.14 0.85
N GLY A 176 4.87 14.15 -0.28
CA GLY A 176 5.18 12.99 -1.10
C GLY A 176 4.32 12.93 -2.38
N GLY A 177 4.97 12.97 -3.54
CA GLY A 177 4.35 12.90 -4.87
C GLY A 177 4.51 11.53 -5.53
N GLY A 178 4.44 10.44 -4.73
CA GLY A 178 4.34 9.08 -5.25
C GLY A 178 2.93 8.76 -5.76
N VAL A 179 2.64 7.49 -6.04
CA VAL A 179 1.33 7.05 -6.57
C VAL A 179 0.17 7.51 -5.66
N ALA A 180 0.29 7.30 -4.35
CA ALA A 180 -0.72 7.76 -3.38
C ALA A 180 -0.86 9.29 -3.38
N GLY A 181 0.26 10.01 -3.37
CA GLY A 181 0.27 11.47 -3.36
C GLY A 181 -0.34 12.06 -4.63
N LEU A 182 0.05 11.61 -5.81
CA LEU A 182 -0.52 12.09 -7.08
C LEU A 182 -2.02 11.77 -7.18
N GLN A 183 -2.46 10.60 -6.70
CA GLN A 183 -3.88 10.29 -6.64
C GLN A 183 -4.62 11.17 -5.63
N ALA A 184 -4.02 11.47 -4.48
CA ALA A 184 -4.58 12.42 -3.52
C ALA A 184 -4.71 13.82 -4.15
N VAL A 185 -3.69 14.28 -4.89
CA VAL A 185 -3.75 15.53 -5.66
C VAL A 185 -4.94 15.53 -6.62
N ALA A 186 -5.05 14.50 -7.47
CA ALA A 186 -6.14 14.39 -8.45
C ALA A 186 -7.52 14.41 -7.79
N THR A 187 -7.67 13.72 -6.66
CA THR A 187 -8.93 13.64 -5.92
C THR A 187 -9.26 14.97 -5.23
N ALA A 188 -8.31 15.60 -4.54
CA ALA A 188 -8.52 16.89 -3.88
C ALA A 188 -8.84 18.00 -4.87
N LYS A 189 -8.21 18.00 -6.05
CA LYS A 189 -8.54 18.91 -7.16
C LYS A 189 -9.96 18.72 -7.65
N ARG A 190 -10.42 17.46 -7.82
CA ARG A 190 -11.83 17.17 -8.22
C ARG A 190 -12.83 17.63 -7.17
N LEU A 191 -12.46 17.61 -5.89
CA LEU A 191 -13.28 18.18 -4.81
C LEU A 191 -13.20 19.72 -4.72
N GLY A 192 -12.43 20.37 -5.59
CA GLY A 192 -12.34 21.83 -5.69
C GLY A 192 -11.34 22.50 -4.73
N ALA A 193 -10.45 21.75 -4.10
CA ALA A 193 -9.41 22.29 -3.23
C ALA A 193 -8.27 22.99 -4.01
N ILE A 194 -7.57 23.91 -3.34
CA ILE A 194 -6.28 24.41 -3.78
C ILE A 194 -5.20 23.47 -3.21
N VAL A 195 -4.45 22.82 -4.11
CA VAL A 195 -3.51 21.78 -3.72
C VAL A 195 -2.07 22.20 -3.93
N PHE A 196 -1.25 21.99 -2.90
CA PHE A 196 0.19 22.16 -2.90
C PHE A 196 0.87 20.81 -2.65
N VAL A 197 1.99 20.53 -3.30
CA VAL A 197 2.71 19.27 -3.18
C VAL A 197 4.18 19.51 -2.90
N SER A 198 4.74 18.80 -1.96
CA SER A 198 6.17 18.73 -1.69
C SER A 198 6.70 17.34 -1.97
N ASP A 199 7.76 17.23 -2.76
CA ASP A 199 8.54 16.02 -2.98
C ASP A 199 10.02 16.40 -3.14
N ILE A 200 10.92 15.52 -2.72
CA ILE A 200 12.37 15.72 -2.85
C ILE A 200 12.88 15.45 -4.26
N ARG A 201 12.08 14.80 -5.10
CA ARG A 201 12.42 14.41 -6.48
C ARG A 201 11.94 15.49 -7.46
N PRO A 202 12.85 16.20 -8.16
CA PRO A 202 12.47 17.25 -9.11
C PRO A 202 11.55 16.75 -10.24
N ALA A 203 11.73 15.50 -10.68
CA ALA A 203 10.92 14.89 -11.75
C ALA A 203 9.41 14.82 -11.43
N VAL A 204 9.02 14.92 -10.17
CA VAL A 204 7.61 14.89 -9.73
C VAL A 204 6.91 16.23 -10.04
N LYS A 205 7.64 17.33 -10.17
CA LYS A 205 7.08 18.67 -10.38
C LYS A 205 6.16 18.73 -11.60
N GLU A 206 6.61 18.24 -12.74
CA GLU A 206 5.82 18.24 -13.98
C GLU A 206 4.53 17.45 -13.83
N GLN A 207 4.59 16.30 -13.14
CA GLN A 207 3.41 15.47 -12.88
C GLN A 207 2.39 16.19 -11.99
N VAL A 208 2.85 16.89 -10.96
CA VAL A 208 2.03 17.69 -10.03
C VAL A 208 1.35 18.84 -10.79
N GLU A 209 2.11 19.57 -11.59
CA GLU A 209 1.59 20.73 -12.35
C GLU A 209 0.61 20.29 -13.44
N SER A 210 0.82 19.14 -14.07
CA SER A 210 -0.11 18.56 -15.04
C SER A 210 -1.48 18.20 -14.44
N LEU A 211 -1.53 17.89 -13.14
CA LEU A 211 -2.77 17.69 -12.38
C LEU A 211 -3.42 19.00 -11.91
N GLY A 212 -2.84 20.15 -12.24
CA GLY A 212 -3.32 21.48 -11.85
C GLY A 212 -3.06 21.83 -10.38
N ALA A 213 -2.13 21.16 -9.73
CA ALA A 213 -1.63 21.51 -8.39
C ALA A 213 -0.38 22.39 -8.48
N ARG A 214 0.06 22.94 -7.34
CA ARG A 214 1.26 23.76 -7.24
C ARG A 214 2.36 23.00 -6.54
N PHE A 215 3.54 22.94 -7.14
CA PHE A 215 4.70 22.34 -6.51
C PHE A 215 5.33 23.32 -5.51
N ILE A 216 5.68 22.82 -4.33
CA ILE A 216 6.42 23.59 -3.31
C ILE A 216 7.90 23.44 -3.62
N GLU A 217 8.51 24.51 -4.09
CA GLU A 217 9.95 24.54 -4.34
C GLU A 217 10.69 24.42 -3.01
N LEU A 218 11.44 23.34 -2.86
CA LEU A 218 12.35 23.16 -1.74
C LEU A 218 13.72 23.80 -2.08
N PRO A 219 14.51 24.19 -1.08
CA PRO A 219 15.85 24.68 -1.32
C PRO A 219 16.66 23.64 -2.12
N GLU A 220 17.49 24.13 -3.04
CA GLU A 220 18.38 23.26 -3.82
C GLU A 220 19.46 22.65 -2.91
N VAL A 221 19.73 21.37 -3.10
CA VAL A 221 20.91 20.73 -2.52
C VAL A 221 22.09 21.10 -3.40
N GLU A 222 23.06 21.89 -2.89
CA GLU A 222 24.29 22.20 -3.62
C GLU A 222 24.96 20.91 -4.11
N GLU A 223 25.05 20.73 -5.42
CA GLU A 223 25.72 19.58 -6.03
C GLU A 223 27.22 19.71 -5.85
N LYS A 224 27.83 18.82 -5.09
CA LYS A 224 29.28 18.61 -5.22
C LYS A 224 29.54 17.87 -6.53
N PRO A 225 30.40 18.40 -7.41
CA PRO A 225 30.74 17.72 -8.67
C PRO A 225 31.39 16.36 -8.37
N GLY A 226 30.79 15.25 -8.84
CA GLY A 226 31.43 13.93 -8.81
C GLY A 226 30.58 12.72 -8.38
N GLU A 227 29.38 12.91 -7.85
CA GLU A 227 28.55 11.76 -7.41
C GLU A 227 27.29 11.60 -8.29
N ALA A 228 27.46 10.94 -9.44
CA ALA A 228 26.35 10.49 -10.28
C ALA A 228 25.83 9.14 -9.73
N GLY A 229 24.75 9.19 -8.97
CA GLY A 229 24.06 7.98 -8.51
C GLY A 229 22.72 8.37 -7.86
N GLY A 230 21.61 7.98 -8.46
CA GLY A 230 20.22 8.37 -8.12
C GLY A 230 19.66 7.92 -6.76
N TYR A 231 20.50 7.81 -5.73
CA TYR A 231 20.10 7.59 -4.34
C TYR A 231 20.20 8.88 -3.52
N ALA A 232 19.28 9.05 -2.60
CA ALA A 232 19.19 10.22 -1.72
C ALA A 232 20.57 10.61 -1.17
N LYS A 233 21.11 11.74 -1.66
CA LYS A 233 22.36 12.35 -1.19
C LYS A 233 22.20 12.66 0.30
N ALA A 234 23.30 12.61 1.05
CA ALA A 234 23.32 12.98 2.46
C ALA A 234 22.76 14.40 2.63
N VAL A 235 21.58 14.49 3.19
CA VAL A 235 20.84 15.73 3.39
C VAL A 235 21.55 16.52 4.49
N THR A 236 22.05 17.70 4.16
CA THR A 236 22.74 18.54 5.16
C THR A 236 21.76 19.08 6.21
N PRO A 237 22.20 19.32 7.47
CA PRO A 237 21.35 19.93 8.50
C PRO A 237 20.77 21.28 8.07
N GLU A 238 21.51 22.03 7.28
CA GLU A 238 21.07 23.32 6.75
C GLU A 238 19.93 23.17 5.73
N PHE A 239 20.02 22.17 4.84
CA PHE A 239 18.93 21.84 3.92
C PHE A 239 17.67 21.44 4.68
N LEU A 240 17.78 20.55 5.67
CA LEU A 240 16.64 20.15 6.51
C LEU A 240 15.98 21.33 7.21
N SER A 241 16.79 22.27 7.72
CA SER A 241 16.27 23.47 8.37
C SER A 241 15.49 24.36 7.40
N LYS A 242 16.03 24.60 6.20
CA LYS A 242 15.37 25.38 5.15
C LYS A 242 14.10 24.68 4.64
N GLN A 243 14.16 23.38 4.42
CA GLN A 243 13.00 22.57 4.05
C GLN A 243 11.90 22.68 5.09
N LYS A 244 12.25 22.49 6.36
CA LYS A 244 11.31 22.60 7.49
C LYS A 244 10.67 24.00 7.55
N ALA A 245 11.44 25.06 7.39
CA ALA A 245 10.92 26.44 7.39
C ALA A 245 9.93 26.65 6.23
N THR A 246 10.25 26.16 5.03
CA THR A 246 9.37 26.24 3.86
C THR A 246 8.08 25.48 4.10
N LEU A 247 8.15 24.22 4.54
CA LEU A 247 6.96 23.40 4.81
C LEU A 247 6.09 24.00 5.92
N THR A 248 6.71 24.53 6.98
CA THR A 248 5.98 25.19 8.07
C THR A 248 5.11 26.33 7.56
N LYS A 249 5.61 27.15 6.63
CA LYS A 249 4.83 28.24 6.03
C LYS A 249 3.57 27.74 5.32
N TYR A 250 3.68 26.68 4.49
CA TYR A 250 2.52 26.12 3.79
C TYR A 250 1.54 25.42 4.75
N LEU A 251 2.06 24.69 5.73
CA LEU A 251 1.24 23.97 6.72
C LEU A 251 0.49 24.92 7.65
N SER A 252 1.05 26.07 8.02
CA SER A 252 0.36 27.06 8.84
C SER A 252 -0.87 27.68 8.17
N GLU A 253 -0.94 27.61 6.84
CA GLU A 253 -2.10 28.06 6.06
C GLU A 253 -2.99 26.90 5.57
N ALA A 254 -2.56 25.65 5.77
CA ALA A 254 -3.27 24.48 5.29
C ALA A 254 -4.50 24.17 6.15
N ASP A 255 -5.56 23.71 5.50
CA ASP A 255 -6.72 23.11 6.14
C ASP A 255 -6.54 21.59 6.27
N VAL A 256 -5.80 20.98 5.33
CA VAL A 256 -5.50 19.55 5.30
C VAL A 256 -4.03 19.32 4.93
N ALA A 257 -3.39 18.38 5.62
CA ALA A 257 -2.12 17.79 5.21
C ALA A 257 -2.28 16.29 4.97
N ILE A 258 -1.77 15.78 3.83
CA ILE A 258 -1.78 14.34 3.52
C ILE A 258 -0.33 13.88 3.37
N CYS A 259 0.09 13.00 4.25
CA CYS A 259 1.43 12.47 4.32
C CYS A 259 1.51 11.11 3.64
N THR A 260 2.37 10.99 2.62
CA THR A 260 2.50 9.77 1.81
C THR A 260 3.95 9.34 1.57
N ALA A 261 4.91 9.95 2.28
CA ALA A 261 6.32 9.69 2.09
C ALA A 261 6.75 8.40 2.79
N GLN A 262 6.85 7.33 2.04
CA GLN A 262 7.29 6.03 2.50
C GLN A 262 8.59 5.61 1.81
N VAL A 263 9.45 4.91 2.56
CA VAL A 263 10.66 4.27 2.03
C VAL A 263 10.58 2.79 2.37
N LEU A 264 10.60 1.95 1.34
CA LEU A 264 10.46 0.51 1.51
C LEU A 264 11.59 -0.03 2.43
N GLY A 265 11.20 -0.81 3.45
CA GLY A 265 12.13 -1.41 4.41
C GLY A 265 12.79 -0.44 5.39
N LYS A 266 12.40 0.83 5.42
CA LYS A 266 12.95 1.83 6.35
C LYS A 266 11.86 2.56 7.11
N LYS A 267 12.24 3.13 8.24
CA LYS A 267 11.36 4.04 8.97
C LYS A 267 11.02 5.26 8.12
N ALA A 268 9.75 5.65 8.10
CA ALA A 268 9.30 6.84 7.40
C ALA A 268 9.96 8.11 7.97
N PRO A 269 10.31 9.10 7.13
CA PRO A 269 10.84 10.37 7.60
C PRO A 269 9.75 11.16 8.30
N VAL A 270 10.08 11.80 9.43
CA VAL A 270 9.19 12.78 10.08
C VAL A 270 9.24 14.07 9.28
N LEU A 271 8.12 14.45 8.66
CA LEU A 271 7.97 15.67 7.85
C LEU A 271 7.20 16.77 8.57
N ILE A 272 6.33 16.40 9.52
CA ILE A 272 5.56 17.31 10.37
C ILE A 272 5.91 17.00 11.81
N ASP A 273 6.64 17.87 12.47
CA ASP A 273 6.98 17.75 13.89
C ASP A 273 6.04 18.56 14.80
N ALA A 274 6.15 18.41 16.12
CA ALA A 274 5.30 19.07 17.09
C ALA A 274 5.25 20.61 16.93
N PRO A 275 6.39 21.35 16.75
CA PRO A 275 6.35 22.78 16.52
C PRO A 275 5.66 23.22 15.21
N MET A 276 5.60 22.34 14.21
CA MET A 276 4.85 22.59 12.98
C MET A 276 3.35 22.40 13.20
N ILE A 277 2.95 21.39 13.98
CA ILE A 277 1.54 21.13 14.34
C ILE A 277 0.99 22.34 15.12
N GLU A 278 1.71 22.86 16.10
CA GLU A 278 1.32 24.04 16.88
C GLU A 278 1.05 25.30 16.02
N LYS A 279 1.66 25.38 14.85
CA LYS A 279 1.47 26.49 13.89
C LYS A 279 0.35 26.25 12.88
N MET A 280 -0.20 25.04 12.80
CA MET A 280 -1.35 24.77 11.96
C MET A 280 -2.61 25.43 12.52
N ARG A 281 -3.60 25.61 11.66
CA ARG A 281 -4.88 26.19 12.08
C ARG A 281 -5.65 25.21 12.97
N PRO A 282 -6.26 25.66 14.07
CA PRO A 282 -7.23 24.84 14.77
C PRO A 282 -8.33 24.35 13.82
N GLY A 283 -8.71 23.08 13.92
CA GLY A 283 -9.63 22.41 13.00
C GLY A 283 -8.97 21.85 11.74
N ALA A 284 -7.66 22.06 11.53
CA ALA A 284 -6.94 21.40 10.44
C ALA A 284 -6.87 19.87 10.67
N VAL A 285 -6.74 19.14 9.55
CA VAL A 285 -6.69 17.66 9.53
C VAL A 285 -5.39 17.18 8.90
N VAL A 286 -4.69 16.28 9.57
CA VAL A 286 -3.52 15.58 9.06
C VAL A 286 -3.87 14.11 8.86
N ILE A 287 -3.71 13.60 7.63
CA ILE A 287 -3.84 12.18 7.31
C ILE A 287 -2.45 11.60 7.06
N ASP A 288 -2.05 10.67 7.90
CA ASP A 288 -0.72 10.04 7.80
C ASP A 288 -0.85 8.59 7.29
N LEU A 289 -0.47 8.37 6.02
CA LEU A 289 -0.46 7.05 5.38
C LEU A 289 0.81 6.26 5.70
N ALA A 290 1.83 6.91 6.26
CA ALA A 290 3.10 6.26 6.59
C ALA A 290 3.16 5.73 8.03
N VAL A 291 2.05 5.80 8.77
CA VAL A 291 1.98 5.49 10.20
C VAL A 291 2.47 4.07 10.54
N SER A 292 2.24 3.07 9.69
CA SER A 292 2.74 1.70 9.85
C SER A 292 4.28 1.59 9.80
N GLN A 293 4.94 2.58 9.21
CA GLN A 293 6.41 2.69 9.11
C GLN A 293 6.98 3.75 10.07
N GLY A 294 6.23 4.13 11.10
CA GLY A 294 6.65 5.10 12.11
C GLY A 294 6.13 6.52 11.89
N GLY A 295 5.41 6.76 10.80
CA GLY A 295 4.68 8.00 10.51
C GLY A 295 5.52 9.13 9.95
N ASN A 296 4.89 9.98 9.12
CA ASN A 296 5.45 11.24 8.66
C ASN A 296 5.07 12.42 9.57
N CYS A 297 4.06 12.27 10.42
CA CYS A 297 3.62 13.28 11.37
C CYS A 297 3.85 12.79 12.80
N GLU A 298 4.53 13.62 13.59
CA GLU A 298 4.79 13.32 15.00
C GLU A 298 3.49 13.21 15.79
N GLY A 299 3.35 12.12 16.55
CA GLY A 299 2.18 11.87 17.39
C GLY A 299 1.04 11.10 16.72
N THR A 300 1.10 10.81 15.42
CA THR A 300 0.13 9.90 14.78
C THR A 300 0.30 8.48 15.31
N LYS A 301 -0.81 7.77 15.45
CA LYS A 301 -0.85 6.35 15.81
C LYS A 301 -1.76 5.60 14.85
N SER A 302 -1.39 4.35 14.55
CA SER A 302 -2.13 3.55 13.58
C SER A 302 -3.60 3.36 13.99
N ASN A 303 -4.50 3.68 13.05
CA ASN A 303 -5.95 3.57 13.21
C ASN A 303 -6.54 4.40 14.38
N GLU A 304 -5.83 5.45 14.83
CA GLU A 304 -6.31 6.38 15.84
C GLU A 304 -6.46 7.80 15.28
N THR A 305 -7.42 8.55 15.83
CA THR A 305 -7.54 9.99 15.67
C THR A 305 -7.13 10.67 16.97
N ILE A 306 -6.10 11.51 16.91
CA ILE A 306 -5.57 12.24 18.06
C ILE A 306 -5.77 13.74 17.80
N ILE A 307 -6.27 14.47 18.78
CA ILE A 307 -6.37 15.93 18.70
C ILE A 307 -5.19 16.53 19.48
N LYS A 308 -4.37 17.30 18.77
CA LYS A 308 -3.23 18.02 19.35
C LYS A 308 -3.27 19.47 18.88
N ASP A 309 -3.24 20.41 19.81
CA ASP A 309 -3.30 21.85 19.54
C ASP A 309 -4.47 22.28 18.63
N GLY A 310 -5.61 21.55 18.75
CA GLY A 310 -6.79 21.76 17.92
C GLY A 310 -6.70 21.16 16.51
N VAL A 311 -5.62 20.45 16.17
CA VAL A 311 -5.42 19.75 14.90
C VAL A 311 -5.79 18.27 15.05
N LYS A 312 -6.57 17.72 14.11
CA LYS A 312 -6.91 16.29 14.06
C LYS A 312 -5.78 15.53 13.36
N LEU A 313 -5.05 14.67 14.09
CA LEU A 313 -4.00 13.79 13.57
C LEU A 313 -4.57 12.39 13.40
N ILE A 314 -4.64 11.89 12.17
CA ILE A 314 -5.26 10.62 11.82
C ILE A 314 -4.22 9.69 11.21
N GLY A 315 -3.91 8.60 11.91
CA GLY A 315 -3.03 7.54 11.42
C GLY A 315 -3.80 6.55 10.56
N ALA A 316 -3.62 6.58 9.25
CA ALA A 316 -4.47 5.90 8.28
C ALA A 316 -3.68 4.92 7.38
N GLY A 317 -3.01 3.93 7.99
CA GLY A 317 -2.19 2.95 7.26
C GLY A 317 -2.97 1.95 6.41
N GLU A 318 -4.23 1.65 6.77
CA GLU A 318 -5.03 0.56 6.20
C GLU A 318 -6.16 1.03 5.25
N LEU A 319 -6.03 2.21 4.64
CA LEU A 319 -7.08 2.79 3.79
C LEU A 319 -7.54 1.91 2.61
N PRO A 320 -6.69 1.12 1.93
CA PRO A 320 -7.17 0.21 0.87
C PRO A 320 -8.23 -0.76 1.36
N SER A 321 -8.11 -1.25 2.61
CA SER A 321 -9.08 -2.15 3.23
C SER A 321 -10.45 -1.48 3.49
N SER A 322 -10.51 -0.15 3.49
CA SER A 322 -11.78 0.60 3.61
C SER A 322 -12.57 0.73 2.30
N VAL A 323 -11.97 0.30 1.17
CA VAL A 323 -12.61 0.21 -0.17
C VAL A 323 -12.42 -1.23 -0.69
N PRO A 324 -12.91 -2.24 0.05
CA PRO A 324 -12.46 -3.62 -0.12
C PRO A 324 -12.84 -4.22 -1.47
N TYR A 325 -13.96 -3.82 -2.08
CA TYR A 325 -14.40 -4.33 -3.38
C TYR A 325 -13.38 -4.03 -4.49
N ASP A 326 -13.08 -2.74 -4.70
CA ASP A 326 -12.14 -2.34 -5.75
C ASP A 326 -10.69 -2.71 -5.39
N ALA A 327 -10.33 -2.61 -4.11
CA ALA A 327 -9.01 -3.01 -3.63
C ALA A 327 -8.75 -4.50 -3.88
N SER A 328 -9.71 -5.38 -3.59
CA SER A 328 -9.60 -6.81 -3.88
C SER A 328 -9.59 -7.08 -5.39
N SER A 329 -10.41 -6.36 -6.16
CA SER A 329 -10.46 -6.53 -7.61
C SER A 329 -9.12 -6.19 -8.28
N LEU A 330 -8.48 -5.10 -7.89
CA LEU A 330 -7.16 -4.72 -8.40
C LEU A 330 -6.07 -5.68 -7.89
N TYR A 331 -6.11 -6.02 -6.60
CA TYR A 331 -5.18 -6.95 -5.97
C TYR A 331 -5.21 -8.32 -6.68
N ALA A 332 -6.39 -8.91 -6.84
CA ALA A 332 -6.58 -10.19 -7.52
C ALA A 332 -6.08 -10.16 -8.99
N LYS A 333 -6.28 -9.05 -9.70
CA LYS A 333 -5.74 -8.86 -11.06
C LYS A 333 -4.21 -8.82 -11.05
N ASN A 334 -3.60 -8.15 -10.08
CA ASN A 334 -2.15 -8.12 -9.95
C ASN A 334 -1.57 -9.53 -9.70
N LEU A 335 -2.15 -10.30 -8.76
CA LEU A 335 -1.71 -11.67 -8.48
C LEU A 335 -1.88 -12.59 -9.69
N THR A 336 -3.04 -12.55 -10.33
CA THR A 336 -3.30 -13.38 -11.53
C THR A 336 -2.39 -12.99 -12.68
N SER A 337 -2.07 -11.71 -12.87
CA SER A 337 -1.12 -11.24 -13.89
C SER A 337 0.28 -11.78 -13.64
N LEU A 338 0.72 -11.79 -12.37
CA LEU A 338 2.03 -12.31 -12.00
C LEU A 338 2.15 -13.81 -12.27
N ILE A 339 1.13 -14.59 -11.89
CA ILE A 339 1.24 -16.06 -11.87
C ILE A 339 0.85 -16.74 -13.18
N THR A 340 -0.03 -16.10 -13.99
CA THR A 340 -0.56 -16.70 -15.23
C THR A 340 0.53 -17.20 -16.20
N PRO A 341 1.65 -16.49 -16.43
CA PRO A 341 2.70 -16.95 -17.34
C PRO A 341 3.39 -18.24 -16.89
N PHE A 342 3.30 -18.59 -15.61
CA PHE A 342 3.94 -19.73 -14.98
C PHE A 342 3.00 -20.93 -14.79
N ILE A 343 1.74 -20.82 -15.24
CA ILE A 343 0.76 -21.92 -15.24
C ILE A 343 0.64 -22.49 -16.64
N LYS A 344 0.95 -23.76 -16.80
CA LYS A 344 0.79 -24.50 -18.05
C LYS A 344 0.04 -25.81 -17.79
N ASP A 345 -1.05 -26.01 -18.53
CA ASP A 345 -1.91 -27.23 -18.41
C ASP A 345 -2.33 -27.54 -16.97
N GLY A 346 -2.67 -26.50 -16.20
CA GLY A 346 -3.08 -26.60 -14.80
C GLY A 346 -1.92 -26.92 -13.83
N VAL A 347 -0.67 -26.80 -14.27
CA VAL A 347 0.50 -27.03 -13.41
C VAL A 347 1.30 -25.74 -13.32
N ILE A 348 1.55 -25.29 -12.09
CA ILE A 348 2.44 -24.14 -11.83
C ILE A 348 3.90 -24.59 -11.90
N LYS A 349 4.72 -23.85 -12.64
CA LYS A 349 6.17 -23.99 -12.66
C LYS A 349 6.80 -22.61 -12.59
N LEU A 350 7.25 -22.23 -11.42
CA LEU A 350 7.95 -20.98 -11.22
C LEU A 350 9.33 -21.05 -11.86
N ASP A 351 9.55 -20.21 -12.86
CA ASP A 351 10.89 -20.02 -13.44
C ASP A 351 11.68 -19.06 -12.54
N LYS A 352 12.63 -19.59 -11.80
CA LYS A 352 13.43 -18.82 -10.83
C LYS A 352 14.46 -17.89 -11.49
N GLU A 353 14.71 -18.07 -12.80
CA GLU A 353 15.56 -17.17 -13.59
C GLU A 353 14.78 -16.00 -14.17
N ASP A 354 13.44 -16.09 -14.20
CA ASP A 354 12.60 -14.98 -14.62
C ASP A 354 12.69 -13.81 -13.64
N GLU A 355 12.92 -12.60 -14.15
CA GLU A 355 13.12 -11.38 -13.34
C GLU A 355 11.94 -11.10 -12.38
N LEU A 356 10.69 -11.44 -12.77
CA LEU A 356 9.53 -11.23 -11.91
C LEU A 356 9.56 -12.17 -10.71
N ILE A 357 9.84 -13.45 -10.95
CA ILE A 357 9.88 -14.47 -9.90
C ILE A 357 11.11 -14.26 -9.02
N SER A 358 12.30 -14.16 -9.59
CA SER A 358 13.54 -13.95 -8.83
C SER A 358 13.51 -12.66 -8.01
N GLY A 359 12.86 -11.61 -8.53
CA GLY A 359 12.70 -10.33 -7.84
C GLY A 359 11.82 -10.42 -6.59
N CYS A 360 10.67 -11.12 -6.66
CA CYS A 360 9.77 -11.29 -5.52
C CYS A 360 10.08 -12.50 -4.63
N LEU A 361 10.99 -13.39 -5.03
CA LEU A 361 11.30 -14.60 -4.28
C LEU A 361 12.03 -14.25 -2.98
N LEU A 362 11.31 -14.34 -1.87
CA LEU A 362 11.83 -14.12 -0.51
C LEU A 362 12.52 -15.38 0.01
N SER A 363 11.94 -16.55 -0.26
CA SER A 363 12.51 -17.85 0.09
C SER A 363 12.19 -18.89 -0.96
N ASP A 364 13.08 -19.87 -1.10
CA ASP A 364 12.91 -21.03 -1.95
C ASP A 364 13.12 -22.31 -1.15
N GLU A 365 12.06 -23.15 -1.09
CA GLU A 365 12.06 -24.38 -0.29
C GLU A 365 12.62 -24.18 1.13
N GLY A 366 12.33 -23.03 1.73
CA GLY A 366 12.78 -22.66 3.07
C GLY A 366 14.15 -21.98 3.15
N VAL A 367 14.87 -21.86 2.05
CA VAL A 367 16.10 -21.09 1.99
C VAL A 367 15.77 -19.63 1.74
N VAL A 368 16.04 -18.75 2.69
CA VAL A 368 15.83 -17.32 2.54
C VAL A 368 16.88 -16.72 1.61
N LEU A 369 16.44 -16.09 0.50
CA LEU A 369 17.31 -15.61 -0.57
C LEU A 369 17.68 -14.13 -0.44
N GLN A 370 16.86 -13.35 0.25
CA GLN A 370 17.03 -11.90 0.35
C GLN A 370 17.78 -11.53 1.64
N ASN A 371 19.10 -11.70 1.68
CA ASN A 371 19.93 -11.35 2.84
C ASN A 371 19.82 -9.86 3.23
N LYS A 372 19.50 -8.97 2.29
CA LYS A 372 19.30 -7.53 2.55
C LYS A 372 18.08 -7.23 3.44
N VAL A 373 17.19 -8.18 3.64
CA VAL A 373 16.04 -8.06 4.54
C VAL A 373 16.48 -8.05 6.02
N PHE A 374 17.67 -8.55 6.33
CA PHE A 374 18.17 -8.71 7.70
C PHE A 374 19.17 -7.61 8.13
N GLU A 375 19.60 -6.73 7.24
CA GLU A 375 20.66 -5.75 7.53
C GLU A 375 20.12 -4.39 8.05
N ASN A 376 18.84 -4.32 8.48
CA ASN A 376 18.26 -3.09 9.05
C ASN A 376 17.81 -3.27 10.50
#